data_f22ae4b59f2478b46f742da4b1db188f
#
_entry.id   f22ae4b59f2478b46f742da4b1db188f
#
_cell.length_a   1.000
_cell.length_b   1.000
_cell.length_c   1.000
_cell.angle_alpha   90.00
_cell.angle_beta   90.00
_cell.angle_gamma   90.00
#
_symmetry.space_group_name_H-M   'P 1'
#
loop_
_entity.id
_entity.type
_entity.pdbx_description
1 polymer ?
#
loop_
_entity_poly.entity_id
_entity_poly.type
_entity_poly.pdbx_seq_one_letter_code
_entity_poly.pdbx_strand_id
1 'polypeptide(L)'
;VGTRAAAEDRRQAGVLTFHDLLVDARDLLADPDVGPEVRASLNERYQAILLDEFQDTDPVQLELALMIADPIARPAAPLDEVSPVGGSVFMVGDPKQSIYRFRRADIALYLEARRSLPTTSVALTENFRTTIEVIDWINAVFGTLIEASEGQPEYVPLVGRRSAASIGSPVT
;
A
#
# COMPACT_ATOMS: atom_id res chain seq x y z
N VAL A 1 9.32 -18.25 6.86
CA VAL A 1 7.91 -18.43 7.23
C VAL A 1 7.90 -19.00 8.63
N GLY A 2 7.73 -18.13 9.65
CA GLY A 2 7.58 -18.59 11.03
C GLY A 2 6.25 -19.29 11.21
N THR A 3 6.26 -20.49 11.76
CA THR A 3 5.04 -21.17 12.20
C THR A 3 4.44 -20.45 13.42
N ARG A 4 3.15 -20.64 13.72
CA ARG A 4 2.52 -20.13 14.96
C ARG A 4 3.31 -20.51 16.21
N ALA A 5 3.88 -21.73 16.25
CA ALA A 5 4.74 -22.20 17.32
C ALA A 5 5.99 -21.32 17.49
N ALA A 6 6.69 -20.97 16.41
CA ALA A 6 7.86 -20.10 16.49
C ALA A 6 7.53 -18.66 16.94
N ALA A 7 6.34 -18.17 16.65
CA ALA A 7 5.89 -16.87 17.17
C ALA A 7 5.62 -16.94 18.67
N GLU A 8 5.01 -18.04 19.13
CA GLU A 8 4.77 -18.27 20.56
C GLU A 8 6.08 -18.41 21.35
N ASP A 9 7.06 -19.17 20.83
CA ASP A 9 8.39 -19.30 21.43
C ASP A 9 9.07 -17.92 21.56
N ARG A 10 8.94 -17.05 20.56
CA ARG A 10 9.49 -15.68 20.62
C ARG A 10 8.79 -14.82 21.66
N ARG A 11 7.45 -14.89 21.75
CA ARG A 11 6.69 -14.18 22.80
C ARG A 11 7.12 -14.59 24.20
N GLN A 12 7.27 -15.91 24.44
CA GLN A 12 7.72 -16.43 25.73
C GLN A 12 9.17 -16.00 26.06
N ALA A 13 10.01 -15.87 25.04
CA ALA A 13 11.37 -15.35 25.19
C ALA A 13 11.47 -13.83 25.33
N GLY A 14 10.35 -13.10 25.17
CA GLY A 14 10.31 -11.63 25.18
C GLY A 14 10.98 -10.99 23.98
N VAL A 15 11.14 -11.73 22.88
CA VAL A 15 11.80 -11.25 21.63
C VAL A 15 10.76 -11.23 20.52
N LEU A 16 10.22 -10.05 20.21
CA LEU A 16 9.24 -9.87 19.13
C LEU A 16 9.92 -9.32 17.87
N THR A 17 9.50 -9.81 16.71
CA THR A 17 9.79 -9.20 15.43
C THR A 17 8.78 -8.10 15.13
N PHE A 18 9.11 -7.20 14.20
CA PHE A 18 8.15 -6.19 13.75
C PHE A 18 6.83 -6.81 13.24
N HIS A 19 6.91 -7.92 12.54
CA HIS A 19 5.73 -8.64 12.07
C HIS A 19 4.88 -9.22 13.21
N ASP A 20 5.52 -9.73 14.29
CA ASP A 20 4.77 -10.21 15.46
C ASP A 20 3.96 -9.07 16.09
N LEU A 21 4.50 -7.85 16.15
CA LEU A 21 3.79 -6.68 16.66
C LEU A 21 2.58 -6.30 15.79
N LEU A 22 2.71 -6.40 14.45
CA LEU A 22 1.58 -6.17 13.55
C LEU A 22 0.46 -7.19 13.74
N VAL A 23 0.84 -8.47 13.87
CA VAL A 23 -0.13 -9.55 14.11
C VAL A 23 -0.80 -9.38 15.47
N ASP A 24 -0.05 -9.05 16.53
CA ASP A 24 -0.61 -8.83 17.86
C ASP A 24 -1.56 -7.63 17.89
N ALA A 25 -1.22 -6.54 17.18
CA ALA A 25 -2.10 -5.40 17.03
C ALA A 25 -3.40 -5.77 16.28
N ARG A 26 -3.27 -6.52 15.17
CA ARG A 26 -4.42 -7.02 14.41
C ARG A 26 -5.31 -7.91 15.28
N ASP A 27 -4.73 -8.83 16.05
CA ASP A 27 -5.46 -9.75 16.91
C ASP A 27 -6.20 -8.99 18.03
N LEU A 28 -5.57 -7.93 18.59
CA LEU A 28 -6.22 -7.04 19.57
C LEU A 28 -7.44 -6.32 18.94
N LEU A 29 -7.29 -5.76 17.74
CA LEU A 29 -8.40 -5.07 17.06
C LEU A 29 -9.50 -6.03 16.62
N ALA A 30 -9.16 -7.31 16.40
CA ALA A 30 -10.10 -8.35 16.02
C ALA A 30 -10.77 -9.04 17.22
N ASP A 31 -10.30 -8.79 18.44
CA ASP A 31 -10.85 -9.39 19.65
C ASP A 31 -12.34 -9.03 19.82
N PRO A 32 -13.24 -9.99 20.04
CA PRO A 32 -14.67 -9.72 20.10
C PRO A 32 -15.10 -8.89 21.33
N ASP A 33 -14.33 -8.94 22.42
CA ASP A 33 -14.68 -8.30 23.69
C ASP A 33 -14.15 -6.87 23.78
N VAL A 34 -12.87 -6.66 23.46
CA VAL A 34 -12.19 -5.36 23.61
C VAL A 34 -11.96 -4.64 22.27
N GLY A 35 -11.88 -5.38 21.17
CA GLY A 35 -11.58 -4.85 19.83
C GLY A 35 -12.53 -3.72 19.39
N PRO A 36 -13.85 -3.84 19.54
CA PRO A 36 -14.77 -2.79 19.12
C PRO A 36 -14.51 -1.44 19.81
N GLU A 37 -14.24 -1.43 21.11
CA GLU A 37 -13.93 -0.22 21.86
C GLU A 37 -12.58 0.38 21.43
N VAL A 38 -11.57 -0.46 21.25
CA VAL A 38 -10.25 -0.03 20.80
C VAL A 38 -10.33 0.57 19.41
N ARG A 39 -11.02 -0.08 18.46
CA ARG A 39 -11.21 0.45 17.10
C ARG A 39 -11.93 1.79 17.10
N ALA A 40 -13.00 1.92 17.88
CA ALA A 40 -13.74 3.18 18.00
C ALA A 40 -12.85 4.32 18.52
N SER A 41 -12.08 4.05 19.58
CA SER A 41 -11.14 5.02 20.16
C SER A 41 -10.04 5.42 19.16
N LEU A 42 -9.49 4.47 18.39
CA LEU A 42 -8.49 4.76 17.36
C LEU A 42 -9.08 5.54 16.21
N ASN A 43 -10.29 5.22 15.77
CA ASN A 43 -10.99 5.95 14.70
C ASN A 43 -11.27 7.41 15.10
N GLU A 44 -11.69 7.65 16.34
CA GLU A 44 -11.87 9.00 16.86
C GLU A 44 -10.56 9.79 16.88
N ARG A 45 -9.46 9.13 17.24
CA ARG A 45 -8.14 9.75 17.32
C ARG A 45 -7.50 9.97 15.94
N TYR A 46 -7.65 9.03 15.03
CA TYR A 46 -7.03 9.02 13.69
C TYR A 46 -8.10 9.14 12.61
N GLN A 47 -8.55 10.36 12.35
CA GLN A 47 -9.60 10.64 11.37
C GLN A 47 -9.17 10.48 9.93
N ALA A 48 -7.87 10.45 9.66
CA ALA A 48 -7.31 10.19 8.35
C ALA A 48 -6.07 9.28 8.47
N ILE A 49 -6.05 8.25 7.64
CA ILE A 49 -4.97 7.28 7.53
C ILE A 49 -4.35 7.42 6.14
N LEU A 50 -3.07 7.72 6.09
CA LEU A 50 -2.30 7.87 4.86
C LEU A 50 -1.35 6.68 4.73
N LEU A 51 -1.53 5.89 3.67
CA LEU A 51 -0.66 4.78 3.32
C LEU A 51 0.19 5.20 2.12
N ASP A 52 1.48 5.39 2.35
CA ASP A 52 2.46 5.65 1.31
C ASP A 52 3.12 4.34 0.86
N GLU A 53 3.62 4.32 -0.38
CA GLU A 53 4.22 3.12 -0.99
C GLU A 53 3.29 1.89 -0.88
N PHE A 54 2.00 2.11 -1.15
CA PHE A 54 0.97 1.09 -0.92
C PHE A 54 1.24 -0.24 -1.64
N GLN A 55 1.96 -0.25 -2.77
CA GLN A 55 2.36 -1.47 -3.47
C GLN A 55 3.28 -2.38 -2.64
N ASP A 56 3.91 -1.86 -1.58
CA ASP A 56 4.81 -2.60 -0.69
C ASP A 56 4.17 -2.93 0.67
N THR A 57 2.88 -2.65 0.81
CA THR A 57 2.12 -2.88 2.05
C THR A 57 1.87 -4.37 2.28
N ASP A 58 2.13 -4.84 3.50
CA ASP A 58 1.77 -6.19 3.97
C ASP A 58 0.24 -6.26 4.16
N PRO A 59 -0.42 -7.38 3.81
CA PRO A 59 -1.86 -7.57 4.03
C PRO A 59 -2.33 -7.25 5.45
N VAL A 60 -1.52 -7.58 6.48
CA VAL A 60 -1.85 -7.25 7.88
C VAL A 60 -1.86 -5.75 8.13
N GLN A 61 -0.99 -4.99 7.47
CA GLN A 61 -0.97 -3.52 7.59
C GLN A 61 -2.22 -2.89 6.97
N LEU A 62 -2.66 -3.38 5.81
CA LEU A 62 -3.91 -2.92 5.21
C LEU A 62 -5.11 -3.27 6.10
N GLU A 63 -5.19 -4.51 6.59
CA GLU A 63 -6.26 -4.94 7.50
C GLU A 63 -6.33 -4.04 8.74
N LEU A 64 -5.21 -3.74 9.38
CA LEU A 64 -5.12 -2.81 10.51
C LEU A 64 -5.66 -1.42 10.14
N ALA A 65 -5.20 -0.85 9.03
CA ALA A 65 -5.64 0.46 8.59
C ALA A 65 -7.15 0.51 8.33
N LEU A 66 -7.70 -0.52 7.70
CA LEU A 66 -9.13 -0.61 7.41
C LEU A 66 -9.98 -0.82 8.67
N MET A 67 -9.53 -1.65 9.64
CA MET A 67 -10.21 -1.79 10.93
C MET A 67 -10.25 -0.51 11.75
N ILE A 68 -9.27 0.38 11.58
CA ILE A 68 -9.28 1.70 12.22
C ILE A 68 -10.18 2.67 11.44
N ALA A 69 -10.13 2.65 10.11
CA ALA A 69 -10.89 3.55 9.26
C ALA A 69 -12.40 3.23 9.21
N ASP A 70 -12.75 1.96 9.40
CA ASP A 70 -14.12 1.46 9.50
C ASP A 70 -14.27 0.60 10.77
N PRO A 71 -14.47 1.22 11.94
CA PRO A 71 -14.45 0.51 13.22
C PRO A 71 -15.65 -0.45 13.40
N ILE A 72 -16.67 -0.35 12.56
CA ILE A 72 -17.86 -1.22 12.58
C ILE A 72 -17.71 -2.42 11.67
N ALA A 73 -16.81 -2.40 10.69
CA ALA A 73 -16.54 -3.56 9.85
C ALA A 73 -16.07 -4.74 10.71
N ARG A 74 -16.52 -5.94 10.34
CA ARG A 74 -16.04 -7.14 11.03
C ARG A 74 -14.57 -7.39 10.68
N PRO A 75 -13.79 -7.94 11.63
CA PRO A 75 -12.41 -8.34 11.34
C PRO A 75 -12.33 -9.31 10.16
N ALA A 76 -11.28 -9.17 9.34
CA ALA A 76 -11.09 -9.96 8.11
C ALA A 76 -12.29 -9.93 7.14
N ALA A 77 -13.06 -8.84 7.14
CA ALA A 77 -14.10 -8.64 6.14
C ALA A 77 -13.50 -8.57 4.73
N PRO A 78 -14.19 -9.12 3.71
CA PRO A 78 -13.83 -8.87 2.32
C PRO A 78 -13.76 -7.36 2.04
N LEU A 79 -12.85 -6.93 1.14
CA LEU A 79 -12.61 -5.50 0.88
C LEU A 79 -13.85 -4.77 0.33
N ASP A 80 -14.74 -5.47 -0.35
CA ASP A 80 -16.02 -4.94 -0.86
C ASP A 80 -17.09 -4.76 0.22
N GLU A 81 -16.90 -5.35 1.40
CA GLU A 81 -17.76 -5.16 2.58
C GLU A 81 -17.24 -4.04 3.52
N VAL A 82 -16.01 -3.54 3.29
CA VAL A 82 -15.42 -2.48 4.10
C VAL A 82 -15.77 -1.13 3.52
N SER A 83 -16.31 -0.24 4.34
CA SER A 83 -16.78 1.08 3.91
C SER A 83 -16.24 2.19 4.82
N PRO A 84 -14.97 2.56 4.68
CA PRO A 84 -14.39 3.65 5.45
C PRO A 84 -15.15 4.95 5.21
N VAL A 85 -15.21 5.81 6.22
CA VAL A 85 -15.80 7.15 6.08
C VAL A 85 -15.07 7.89 4.96
N GLY A 86 -15.81 8.58 4.09
CA GLY A 86 -15.23 9.29 2.96
C GLY A 86 -14.12 10.25 3.40
N GLY A 87 -12.92 10.11 2.82
CA GLY A 87 -11.73 10.89 3.15
C GLY A 87 -10.90 10.36 4.33
N SER A 88 -11.31 9.28 4.98
CA SER A 88 -10.55 8.70 6.11
C SER A 88 -9.36 7.85 5.68
N VAL A 89 -9.31 7.37 4.43
CA VAL A 89 -8.18 6.59 3.91
C VAL A 89 -7.67 7.21 2.62
N PHE A 90 -6.36 7.44 2.58
CA PHE A 90 -5.65 7.91 1.40
C PHE A 90 -4.45 6.99 1.13
N MET A 91 -4.42 6.40 -0.05
CA MET A 91 -3.40 5.44 -0.46
C MET A 91 -2.62 5.98 -1.66
N VAL A 92 -1.30 6.00 -1.55
CA VAL A 92 -0.39 6.39 -2.64
C VAL A 92 0.52 5.21 -2.96
N GLY A 93 0.66 4.90 -4.23
CA GLY A 93 1.55 3.83 -4.65
C GLY A 93 1.63 3.70 -6.17
N ASP A 94 2.70 3.09 -6.62
CA ASP A 94 2.89 2.72 -8.02
C ASP A 94 3.11 1.20 -8.13
N PRO A 95 2.13 0.46 -8.61
CA PRO A 95 2.23 -1.01 -8.68
C PRO A 95 3.40 -1.49 -9.56
N LYS A 96 3.93 -0.65 -10.47
CA LYS A 96 5.12 -0.96 -11.27
C LYS A 96 6.42 -0.94 -10.44
N GLN A 97 6.40 -0.31 -9.27
CA GLN A 97 7.54 -0.23 -8.35
C GLN A 97 7.54 -1.33 -7.28
N SER A 98 6.57 -2.24 -7.30
CA SER A 98 6.50 -3.34 -6.34
C SER A 98 7.66 -4.32 -6.55
N ILE A 99 8.66 -4.26 -5.66
CA ILE A 99 9.84 -5.14 -5.67
C ILE A 99 9.99 -5.94 -4.38
N TYR A 100 9.11 -5.71 -3.38
CA TYR A 100 9.23 -6.28 -2.04
C TYR A 100 8.34 -7.51 -1.81
N ARG A 101 8.05 -8.29 -2.84
CA ARG A 101 7.28 -9.55 -2.74
C ARG A 101 7.86 -10.52 -1.70
N PHE A 102 9.18 -10.53 -1.55
CA PHE A 102 9.87 -11.32 -0.52
C PHE A 102 9.62 -10.83 0.93
N ARG A 103 9.11 -9.60 1.08
CA ARG A 103 8.68 -9.00 2.37
C ARG A 103 7.17 -9.06 2.57
N ARG A 104 6.47 -9.95 1.84
CA ARG A 104 5.01 -10.13 1.89
C ARG A 104 4.19 -9.03 1.23
N ALA A 105 4.82 -8.10 0.51
CA ALA A 105 4.07 -7.21 -0.37
C ALA A 105 3.31 -8.05 -1.41
N ASP A 106 2.03 -7.77 -1.55
CA ASP A 106 1.15 -8.50 -2.46
C ASP A 106 0.50 -7.55 -3.47
N ILE A 107 0.98 -7.61 -4.70
CA ILE A 107 0.43 -6.80 -5.78
C ILE A 107 -1.04 -7.16 -6.08
N ALA A 108 -1.45 -8.40 -5.85
CA ALA A 108 -2.84 -8.80 -6.02
C ALA A 108 -3.74 -8.07 -5.02
N LEU A 109 -3.28 -7.92 -3.78
CA LEU A 109 -3.98 -7.13 -2.76
C LEU A 109 -4.11 -5.65 -3.16
N TYR A 110 -3.03 -5.06 -3.71
CA TYR A 110 -3.09 -3.69 -4.24
C TYR A 110 -4.16 -3.53 -5.32
N LEU A 111 -4.19 -4.46 -6.28
CA LEU A 111 -5.15 -4.43 -7.37
C LEU A 111 -6.58 -4.71 -6.90
N GLU A 112 -6.73 -5.58 -5.91
CA GLU A 112 -8.01 -5.88 -5.27
C GLU A 112 -8.53 -4.68 -4.48
N ALA A 113 -7.71 -4.06 -3.63
CA ALA A 113 -8.08 -2.88 -2.88
C ALA A 113 -8.53 -1.73 -3.80
N ARG A 114 -7.82 -1.51 -4.91
CA ARG A 114 -8.20 -0.52 -5.92
C ARG A 114 -9.56 -0.79 -6.58
N ARG A 115 -9.95 -2.07 -6.72
CA ARG A 115 -11.22 -2.46 -7.37
C ARG A 115 -12.39 -2.50 -6.39
N SER A 116 -12.13 -2.94 -5.16
CA SER A 116 -13.18 -3.32 -4.21
C SER A 116 -13.50 -2.23 -3.18
N LEU A 117 -12.49 -1.45 -2.77
CA LEU A 117 -12.74 -0.36 -1.83
C LEU A 117 -13.50 0.79 -2.51
N PRO A 118 -14.44 1.44 -1.79
CA PRO A 118 -15.23 2.58 -2.31
C PRO A 118 -14.38 3.86 -2.37
N THR A 119 -13.32 3.84 -3.19
CA THR A 119 -12.35 4.93 -3.32
C THR A 119 -12.38 5.55 -4.71
N THR A 120 -11.98 6.81 -4.80
CA THR A 120 -11.74 7.48 -6.08
C THR A 120 -10.27 7.34 -6.45
N SER A 121 -9.99 6.68 -7.57
CA SER A 121 -8.63 6.55 -8.08
C SER A 121 -8.24 7.74 -8.94
N VAL A 122 -7.08 8.33 -8.66
CA VAL A 122 -6.47 9.42 -9.45
C VAL A 122 -5.10 8.95 -9.92
N ALA A 123 -4.82 9.06 -11.22
CA ALA A 123 -3.51 8.74 -11.77
C ALA A 123 -2.66 10.02 -11.86
N LEU A 124 -1.46 9.98 -11.28
CA LEU A 124 -0.45 11.03 -11.43
C LEU A 124 0.43 10.69 -12.64
N THR A 125 0.18 11.34 -13.77
CA THR A 125 0.91 11.07 -15.02
C THR A 125 1.97 12.12 -15.35
N GLU A 126 1.93 13.29 -14.72
CA GLU A 126 2.91 14.35 -14.94
C GLU A 126 4.19 14.11 -14.13
N ASN A 127 5.33 14.14 -14.81
CA ASN A 127 6.64 13.94 -14.22
C ASN A 127 7.48 15.22 -14.30
N PHE A 128 7.79 15.78 -13.14
CA PHE A 128 8.62 17.00 -12.99
C PHE A 128 10.06 16.68 -12.58
N ARG A 129 10.38 15.42 -12.27
CA ARG A 129 11.70 14.99 -11.79
C ARG A 129 12.65 14.71 -12.94
N THR A 130 12.18 13.98 -13.94
CA THR A 130 12.98 13.42 -15.04
C THR A 130 12.80 14.28 -16.29
N THR A 131 13.82 14.39 -17.12
CA THR A 131 13.74 15.16 -18.37
C THR A 131 12.84 14.49 -19.39
N ILE A 132 12.30 15.28 -20.30
CA ILE A 132 11.34 14.83 -21.32
C ILE A 132 11.93 13.68 -22.14
N GLU A 133 13.19 13.80 -22.59
CA GLU A 133 13.85 12.82 -23.45
C GLU A 133 13.96 11.46 -22.77
N VAL A 134 14.21 11.44 -21.46
CA VAL A 134 14.26 10.20 -20.68
C VAL A 134 12.88 9.61 -20.48
N ILE A 135 11.87 10.46 -20.24
CA ILE A 135 10.47 10.01 -20.12
C ILE A 135 9.97 9.41 -21.44
N ASP A 136 10.28 10.04 -22.57
CA ASP A 136 9.89 9.54 -23.90
C ASP A 136 10.55 8.17 -24.17
N TRP A 137 11.82 8.01 -23.80
CA TRP A 137 12.50 6.72 -23.90
C TRP A 137 11.85 5.65 -23.00
N ILE A 138 11.54 6.02 -21.73
CA ILE A 138 10.84 5.11 -20.79
C ILE A 138 9.50 4.68 -21.37
N ASN A 139 8.70 5.61 -21.87
CA ASN A 139 7.41 5.32 -22.46
C ASN A 139 7.52 4.40 -23.69
N ALA A 140 8.50 4.65 -24.55
CA ALA A 140 8.72 3.81 -25.75
C ALA A 140 9.13 2.38 -25.38
N VAL A 141 10.01 2.21 -24.41
CA VAL A 141 10.47 0.88 -23.98
C VAL A 141 9.41 0.15 -23.17
N PHE A 142 8.92 0.76 -22.09
CA PHE A 142 8.02 0.08 -21.16
C PHE A 142 6.58 -0.02 -21.65
N GLY A 143 6.16 0.86 -22.56
CA GLY A 143 4.89 0.73 -23.25
C GLY A 143 4.77 -0.51 -24.14
N THR A 144 5.91 -1.11 -24.53
CA THR A 144 5.95 -2.37 -25.28
C THR A 144 6.24 -3.59 -24.41
N LEU A 145 6.89 -3.40 -23.25
CA LEU A 145 7.31 -4.50 -22.38
C LEU A 145 6.29 -4.84 -21.30
N ILE A 146 5.52 -3.86 -20.84
CA ILE A 146 4.54 -4.05 -19.79
C ILE A 146 3.18 -4.34 -20.42
N GLU A 147 2.80 -5.61 -20.39
CA GLU A 147 1.46 -6.07 -20.78
C GLU A 147 0.61 -6.29 -19.53
N ALA A 148 -0.64 -5.81 -19.57
CA ALA A 148 -1.58 -6.03 -18.48
C ALA A 148 -1.86 -7.53 -18.30
N SER A 149 -1.77 -7.99 -17.05
CA SER A 149 -2.09 -9.38 -16.66
C SER A 149 -2.69 -9.39 -15.25
N GLU A 150 -3.06 -10.56 -14.75
CA GLU A 150 -3.66 -10.72 -13.41
C GLU A 150 -2.75 -10.19 -12.28
N GLY A 151 -1.43 -10.28 -12.45
CA GLY A 151 -0.43 -9.79 -11.47
C GLY A 151 0.36 -8.57 -11.95
N GLN A 152 -0.01 -7.95 -13.07
CA GLN A 152 0.71 -6.81 -13.64
C GLN A 152 -0.29 -5.77 -14.16
N PRO A 153 -0.27 -4.54 -13.62
CA PRO A 153 -1.15 -3.47 -14.08
C PRO A 153 -0.78 -3.01 -15.50
N GLU A 154 -1.75 -2.41 -16.17
CA GLU A 154 -1.53 -1.75 -17.44
C GLU A 154 -0.47 -0.63 -17.31
N TYR A 155 0.35 -0.49 -18.36
CA TYR A 155 1.29 0.62 -18.44
C TYR A 155 0.55 1.94 -18.69
N VAL A 156 0.77 2.91 -17.81
CA VAL A 156 0.27 4.28 -17.98
C VAL A 156 1.44 5.17 -18.37
N PRO A 157 1.43 5.76 -19.59
CA PRO A 157 2.50 6.66 -20.03
C PRO A 157 2.62 7.89 -19.15
N LEU A 158 3.84 8.34 -18.92
CA LEU A 158 4.16 9.56 -18.17
C LEU A 158 4.34 10.74 -19.13
N VAL A 159 3.99 11.93 -18.66
CA VAL A 159 4.21 13.19 -19.38
C VAL A 159 5.35 13.94 -18.73
N GLY A 160 6.50 14.03 -19.40
CA GLY A 160 7.64 14.82 -18.93
C GLY A 160 7.32 16.32 -18.93
N ARG A 161 7.67 17.02 -17.87
CA ARG A 161 7.51 18.49 -17.75
C ARG A 161 8.83 19.21 -17.59
N ARG A 162 9.93 18.49 -17.39
CA ARG A 162 11.25 19.07 -17.20
C ARG A 162 12.03 19.00 -18.51
N SER A 163 12.40 20.15 -19.09
CA SER A 163 13.36 20.20 -20.19
C SER A 163 14.77 19.79 -19.72
N ALA A 164 15.58 19.24 -20.64
CA ALA A 164 16.98 19.01 -20.35
C ALA A 164 17.60 20.36 -19.92
N ALA A 165 18.24 20.38 -18.75
CA ALA A 165 19.12 21.48 -18.42
C ALA A 165 20.20 21.50 -19.50
N SER A 166 20.51 22.67 -20.08
CA SER A 166 21.70 22.82 -20.89
C SER A 166 22.87 22.31 -20.06
N ILE A 167 23.48 21.22 -20.51
CA ILE A 167 24.70 20.70 -19.89
C ILE A 167 25.67 21.87 -19.98
N GLY A 168 25.98 22.52 -18.84
CA GLY A 168 27.01 23.53 -18.78
C GLY A 168 28.28 22.92 -19.36
N SER A 169 29.04 23.69 -20.13
CA SER A 169 30.29 23.24 -20.71
C SER A 169 31.09 22.43 -19.70
N PRO A 170 31.64 21.27 -20.10
CA PRO A 170 32.46 20.51 -19.19
C PRO A 170 33.54 21.48 -18.63
N VAL A 171 33.64 21.50 -17.31
CA VAL A 171 34.68 22.26 -16.65
C VAL A 171 35.99 21.70 -17.16
N THR A 172 36.72 22.52 -17.93
CA THR A 172 38.09 22.23 -18.40
C THR A 172 39.05 22.30 -17.22
#